data_c90639acce3013e75ee2561bc0ae2c46
#
_entry.id   c90639acce3013e75ee2561bc0ae2c46
#
_cell.length_a   1.000
_cell.length_b   1.000
_cell.length_c   1.000
_cell.angle_alpha   90.00
_cell.angle_beta   90.00
_cell.angle_gamma   90.00
#
_symmetry.space_group_name_H-M   'P 1'
#
loop_
_entity.id
_entity.type
_entity.pdbx_description
1 polymer ?
#
loop_
_entity_poly.entity_id
_entity_poly.type
_entity_poly.pdbx_seq_one_letter_code
_entity_poly.pdbx_strand_id
1 'polypeptide(L)'
;MILSEAILNCKNYIDTEEIIHLIFAKRNNGKFLPDSEALVLELTPEEMEMQLSIIAETKCPGFEYFLEFFVLQDFYDDLLKIEEFKSDDKKVGRIIYYAEFDA
;
A
#
# COMPACT_ATOMS: atom_id res chain seq x y z
N MET A 1 -1.71 4.82 11.55
CA MET A 1 -0.57 5.41 10.80
C MET A 1 -1.08 6.11 9.57
N ILE A 2 -0.28 6.96 8.95
CA ILE A 2 -0.63 7.58 7.69
C ILE A 2 0.01 6.83 6.53
N LEU A 3 -0.54 7.03 5.33
CA LEU A 3 -0.14 6.29 4.14
C LEU A 3 1.34 6.44 3.80
N SER A 4 1.88 7.66 3.91
CA SER A 4 3.30 7.89 3.65
C SER A 4 4.22 7.08 4.56
N GLU A 5 3.84 6.91 5.83
CA GLU A 5 4.60 6.09 6.76
C GLU A 5 4.62 4.62 6.34
N ALA A 6 3.45 4.09 5.94
CA ALA A 6 3.37 2.71 5.48
C ALA A 6 4.24 2.49 4.23
N ILE A 7 4.21 3.45 3.31
CA ILE A 7 5.01 3.36 2.07
C ILE A 7 6.50 3.42 2.37
N LEU A 8 6.93 4.40 3.17
CA LEU A 8 8.36 4.62 3.44
C LEU A 8 8.98 3.52 4.29
N ASN A 9 8.17 2.82 5.08
CA ASN A 9 8.63 1.73 5.93
C ASN A 9 8.27 0.35 5.36
N CYS A 10 7.98 0.27 4.06
CA CYS A 10 7.51 -0.97 3.45
C CYS A 10 8.51 -2.13 3.57
N LYS A 11 9.81 -1.83 3.69
CA LYS A 11 10.83 -2.88 3.82
C LYS A 11 10.81 -3.56 5.19
N ASN A 12 10.09 -3.02 6.16
CA ASN A 12 9.96 -3.62 7.49
C ASN A 12 8.96 -4.78 7.52
N TYR A 13 8.20 -4.98 6.45
CA TYR A 13 7.19 -6.03 6.36
C TYR A 13 7.69 -7.13 5.43
N ILE A 14 7.66 -8.35 5.90
CA ILE A 14 8.18 -9.50 5.14
C ILE A 14 7.06 -10.51 4.96
N ASP A 15 6.66 -10.75 3.71
CA ASP A 15 5.69 -11.77 3.37
C ASP A 15 6.33 -13.16 3.52
N THR A 16 5.52 -14.13 3.93
CA THR A 16 5.90 -15.53 4.02
C THR A 16 4.92 -16.36 3.19
N GLU A 17 5.13 -17.67 3.15
CA GLU A 17 4.19 -18.56 2.48
C GLU A 17 2.80 -18.57 3.16
N GLU A 18 2.76 -18.17 4.45
CA GLU A 18 1.52 -18.21 5.24
C GLU A 18 0.87 -16.85 5.41
N ILE A 19 1.64 -15.76 5.30
CA ILE A 19 1.18 -14.40 5.60
C ILE A 19 1.56 -13.45 4.47
N ILE A 20 0.58 -12.72 3.98
CA ILE A 20 0.75 -11.69 2.96
C ILE A 20 0.30 -10.36 3.57
N HIS A 21 1.10 -9.31 3.39
CA HIS A 21 0.79 -7.99 3.91
C HIS A 21 0.21 -7.10 2.83
N LEU A 22 -0.84 -6.35 3.18
CA LEU A 22 -1.47 -5.39 2.28
C LEU A 22 -1.70 -4.09 3.01
N ILE A 23 -1.63 -2.98 2.28
CA ILE A 23 -2.02 -1.66 2.79
C ILE A 23 -3.45 -1.37 2.36
N PHE A 24 -4.26 -0.94 3.33
CA PHE A 24 -5.57 -0.35 3.08
C PHE A 24 -5.52 1.09 3.61
N ALA A 25 -6.18 2.00 2.92
CA ALA A 25 -6.16 3.41 3.28
C ALA A 25 -7.52 4.05 3.01
N LYS A 26 -7.76 5.18 3.67
CA LYS A 26 -8.97 5.97 3.44
C LYS A 26 -8.71 6.99 2.36
N ARG A 27 -9.70 7.19 1.49
CA ARG A 27 -9.63 8.26 0.50
C ARG A 27 -10.15 9.56 1.10
N ASN A 28 -9.50 10.66 0.72
CA ASN A 28 -9.95 12.01 1.04
C ASN A 28 -10.40 12.68 -0.24
N ASN A 29 -11.69 13.02 -0.34
CA ASN A 29 -12.28 13.59 -1.56
C ASN A 29 -12.02 12.70 -2.79
N GLY A 30 -12.15 11.38 -2.61
CA GLY A 30 -11.99 10.41 -3.68
C GLY A 30 -10.55 10.07 -4.04
N LYS A 31 -9.57 10.54 -3.29
CA LYS A 31 -8.14 10.33 -3.60
C LYS A 31 -7.36 9.82 -2.40
N PHE A 32 -6.35 8.99 -2.66
CA PHE A 32 -5.35 8.67 -1.65
C PHE A 32 -4.36 9.84 -1.57
N LEU A 33 -4.08 10.27 -0.35
CA LEU A 33 -3.13 11.33 -0.07
C LEU A 33 -2.02 10.80 0.85
N PRO A 34 -0.84 11.44 0.86
CA PRO A 34 0.24 11.01 1.75
C PRO A 34 -0.16 10.93 3.22
N ASP A 35 -1.08 11.79 3.66
CA ASP A 35 -1.55 11.81 5.03
C ASP A 35 -2.87 11.03 5.24
N SER A 36 -3.33 10.29 4.25
CA SER A 36 -4.49 9.41 4.39
C SER A 36 -4.27 8.42 5.52
N GLU A 37 -5.31 8.20 6.32
CA GLU A 37 -5.26 7.17 7.35
C GLU A 37 -5.07 5.80 6.69
N ALA A 38 -4.12 5.03 7.18
CA ALA A 38 -3.77 3.75 6.59
C ALA A 38 -3.60 2.68 7.66
N LEU A 39 -3.75 1.43 7.25
CA LEU A 39 -3.45 0.29 8.10
C LEU A 39 -2.90 -0.86 7.26
N VAL A 40 -2.21 -1.77 7.92
CA VAL A 40 -1.64 -2.95 7.31
C VAL A 40 -2.44 -4.16 7.77
N LEU A 41 -2.92 -4.96 6.82
CA LEU A 41 -3.55 -6.24 7.12
C LEU A 41 -2.61 -7.37 6.79
N GLU A 42 -2.61 -8.39 7.65
CA GLU A 42 -1.93 -9.65 7.40
C GLU A 42 -3.00 -10.65 6.99
N LEU A 43 -2.89 -11.21 5.80
CA LEU A 43 -3.85 -12.16 5.26
C LEU A 43 -3.20 -13.49 4.94
N THR A 44 -3.95 -14.56 5.11
CA THR A 44 -3.52 -15.89 4.65
C THR A 44 -3.78 -16.03 3.14
N PRO A 45 -3.12 -16.98 2.46
CA PRO A 45 -3.42 -17.23 1.04
C PRO A 45 -4.89 -17.52 0.78
N GLU A 46 -5.57 -18.24 1.69
CA GLU A 46 -7.00 -18.51 1.55
C GLU A 46 -7.84 -17.23 1.60
N GLU A 47 -7.48 -16.31 2.50
CA GLU A 47 -8.17 -15.02 2.58
C GLU A 47 -7.95 -14.18 1.33
N MET A 48 -6.79 -14.31 0.69
CA MET A 48 -6.48 -13.60 -0.54
C MET A 48 -7.33 -14.04 -1.73
N GLU A 49 -8.01 -15.18 -1.63
CA GLU A 49 -8.94 -15.63 -2.66
C GLU A 49 -10.24 -14.81 -2.65
N MET A 50 -10.52 -14.11 -1.56
CA MET A 50 -11.70 -13.26 -1.46
C MET A 50 -11.46 -11.96 -2.24
N GLN A 51 -12.55 -11.33 -2.67
CA GLN A 51 -12.47 -10.02 -3.29
C GLN A 51 -11.97 -8.99 -2.28
N LEU A 52 -11.09 -8.09 -2.73
CA LEU A 52 -10.47 -7.10 -1.84
C LEU A 52 -11.50 -6.16 -1.20
N SER A 53 -12.59 -5.83 -1.93
CA SER A 53 -13.67 -5.01 -1.39
C SER A 53 -14.37 -5.70 -0.22
N ILE A 54 -14.55 -7.02 -0.30
CA ILE A 54 -15.18 -7.80 0.78
C ILE A 54 -14.25 -7.88 1.99
N ILE A 55 -12.96 -8.06 1.75
CA ILE A 55 -11.96 -8.05 2.83
C ILE A 55 -11.99 -6.70 3.56
N ALA A 56 -12.03 -5.61 2.82
CA ALA A 56 -12.09 -4.27 3.41
C ALA A 56 -13.36 -4.08 4.25
N GLU A 57 -14.53 -4.45 3.72
CA GLU A 57 -15.78 -4.32 4.43
C GLU A 57 -15.80 -5.13 5.73
N THR A 58 -15.16 -6.30 5.72
CA THR A 58 -15.19 -7.22 6.85
C THR A 58 -14.16 -6.86 7.91
N LYS A 59 -12.94 -6.51 7.50
CA LYS A 59 -11.81 -6.32 8.42
C LYS A 59 -11.50 -4.87 8.73
N CYS A 60 -11.78 -3.96 7.81
CA CYS A 60 -11.47 -2.53 8.00
C CYS A 60 -12.49 -1.65 7.26
N PRO A 61 -13.75 -1.61 7.75
CA PRO A 61 -14.79 -0.80 7.11
C PRO A 61 -14.34 0.66 6.97
N GLY A 62 -14.62 1.25 5.80
CA GLY A 62 -14.23 2.64 5.52
C GLY A 62 -12.86 2.77 4.89
N PHE A 63 -12.07 1.72 4.86
CA PHE A 63 -10.78 1.69 4.17
C PHE A 63 -10.93 0.99 2.82
N GLU A 64 -10.04 1.30 1.89
CA GLU A 64 -10.00 0.67 0.58
C GLU A 64 -8.61 0.11 0.33
N TYR A 65 -8.54 -0.93 -0.50
CA TYR A 65 -7.27 -1.52 -0.89
C TYR A 65 -6.38 -0.48 -1.56
N PHE A 66 -5.13 -0.44 -1.13
CA PHE A 66 -4.11 0.43 -1.73
C PHE A 66 -3.12 -0.40 -2.56
N LEU A 67 -2.28 -1.20 -1.92
CA LEU A 67 -1.31 -2.08 -2.59
C LEU A 67 -0.91 -3.25 -1.70
N GLU A 68 -0.50 -4.35 -2.32
CA GLU A 68 0.21 -5.43 -1.65
C GLU A 68 1.66 -5.00 -1.40
N PHE A 69 2.23 -5.39 -0.27
CA PHE A 69 3.62 -5.03 0.02
C PHE A 69 4.61 -5.62 -0.98
N PHE A 70 4.33 -6.79 -1.51
CA PHE A 70 5.16 -7.40 -2.55
C PHE A 70 5.36 -6.46 -3.73
N VAL A 71 4.27 -5.91 -4.26
CA VAL A 71 4.30 -4.96 -5.38
C VAL A 71 4.97 -3.66 -4.96
N LEU A 72 4.61 -3.15 -3.79
CA LEU A 72 5.14 -1.90 -3.26
C LEU A 72 6.67 -1.96 -3.08
N GLN A 73 7.17 -3.04 -2.51
CA GLN A 73 8.61 -3.18 -2.25
C GLN A 73 9.42 -3.21 -3.54
N ASP A 74 8.95 -3.92 -4.56
CA ASP A 74 9.61 -3.95 -5.86
C ASP A 74 9.65 -2.56 -6.48
N PHE A 75 8.53 -1.85 -6.44
CA PHE A 75 8.44 -0.51 -6.99
C PHE A 75 9.35 0.46 -6.23
N TYR A 76 9.35 0.36 -4.90
CA TYR A 76 10.19 1.21 -4.05
C TYR A 76 11.66 1.01 -4.36
N ASP A 77 12.10 -0.24 -4.51
CA ASP A 77 13.49 -0.55 -4.87
C ASP A 77 13.87 0.06 -6.22
N ASP A 78 12.97 0.04 -7.19
CA ASP A 78 13.22 0.67 -8.49
C ASP A 78 13.37 2.18 -8.35
N LEU A 79 12.56 2.81 -7.52
CA LEU A 79 12.63 4.27 -7.31
C LEU A 79 13.91 4.70 -6.62
N LEU A 80 14.50 3.84 -5.78
CA LEU A 80 15.78 4.14 -5.13
C LEU A 80 16.90 4.34 -6.13
N LYS A 81 16.79 3.79 -7.33
CA LYS A 81 17.81 3.86 -8.39
C LYS A 81 17.62 5.06 -9.32
N ILE A 82 16.53 5.80 -9.15
CA ILE A 82 16.18 6.91 -10.05
C ILE A 82 16.41 8.24 -9.34
N GLU A 83 17.26 9.06 -9.91
CA GLU A 83 17.65 10.36 -9.33
C GLU A 83 16.44 11.28 -9.10
N GLU A 84 15.47 11.26 -10.02
CA GLU A 84 14.27 12.08 -9.94
C GLU A 84 13.45 11.80 -8.68
N PHE A 85 13.52 10.58 -8.15
CA PHE A 85 12.71 10.14 -7.01
C PHE A 85 13.54 9.94 -5.74
N LYS A 86 14.58 10.74 -5.55
CA LYS A 86 15.43 10.67 -4.36
C LYS A 86 14.72 11.08 -3.08
N SER A 87 13.86 12.10 -3.15
CA SER A 87 13.17 12.56 -1.94
C SER A 87 12.03 11.61 -1.57
N ASP A 88 11.74 11.54 -0.27
CA ASP A 88 10.64 10.72 0.22
C ASP A 88 9.29 11.19 -0.35
N ASP A 89 9.08 12.49 -0.44
CA ASP A 89 7.85 13.06 -1.00
C ASP A 89 7.61 12.60 -2.43
N LYS A 90 8.66 12.58 -3.25
CA LYS A 90 8.54 12.15 -4.64
C LYS A 90 8.30 10.66 -4.78
N LYS A 91 8.94 9.86 -3.92
CA LYS A 91 8.68 8.41 -3.89
C LYS A 91 7.23 8.13 -3.52
N VAL A 92 6.75 8.75 -2.45
CA VAL A 92 5.37 8.58 -1.99
C VAL A 92 4.38 9.01 -3.07
N GLY A 93 4.59 10.17 -3.66
CA GLY A 93 3.72 10.67 -4.72
C GLY A 93 3.67 9.75 -5.92
N ARG A 94 4.81 9.20 -6.35
CA ARG A 94 4.88 8.30 -7.48
C ARG A 94 4.17 6.98 -7.22
N ILE A 95 4.32 6.44 -6.00
CA ILE A 95 3.68 5.19 -5.62
C ILE A 95 2.17 5.38 -5.52
N ILE A 96 1.71 6.50 -4.96
CA ILE A 96 0.27 6.80 -4.91
C ILE A 96 -0.29 6.91 -6.34
N TYR A 97 0.43 7.58 -7.24
CA TYR A 97 0.02 7.68 -8.63
C TYR A 97 -0.14 6.29 -9.28
N TYR A 98 0.82 5.41 -9.04
CA TYR A 98 0.73 4.05 -9.54
C TYR A 98 -0.51 3.32 -9.02
N ALA A 99 -0.76 3.43 -7.73
CA ALA A 99 -1.91 2.77 -7.10
C ALA A 99 -3.25 3.31 -7.63
N GLU A 100 -3.32 4.61 -7.92
CA GLU A 100 -4.54 5.24 -8.42
C GLU A 100 -4.82 4.92 -9.88
N PHE A 101 -3.79 4.85 -10.71
CA PHE A 101 -3.93 4.80 -12.16
C PHE A 101 -3.34 3.56 -12.81
N ASP A 102 -2.76 2.67 -12.02
CA ASP A 102 -2.12 1.45 -12.51
C ASP A 102 -1.04 1.76 -13.56
N ALA A 103 -0.37 2.84 -13.37
CA ALA A 103 0.63 3.37 -14.28
C ALA A 103 1.89 3.84 -13.56
#